data_89d2b1d770a9d761cf1781d04e0a68bc
#
_entry.id   89d2b1d770a9d761cf1781d04e0a68bc
#
_cell.length_a   1.000
_cell.length_b   1.000
_cell.length_c   1.000
_cell.angle_alpha   90.00
_cell.angle_beta   90.00
_cell.angle_gamma   90.00
#
_symmetry.space_group_name_H-M   'P 1'
#
loop_
_entity.id
_entity.type
_entity.pdbx_description
1 polymer ?
#
loop_
_entity_poly.entity_id
_entity_poly.type
_entity_poly.pdbx_seq_one_letter_code
_entity_poly.pdbx_strand_id
1 'polypeptide(L)'
;MPATGDPIIDQAREAAFAFSETLPNYVVKQYTTRYATLASRGGRTTWQTRDVVSADVIEEDGNEKYKNILVNGKPPVQDIEKSGSWSRGEFSSMLQEVLSPLTNADFHGKRAATILNRAAFRYDFTVEQPNSHWHVAVEERSYMPGYSGSIWIDKENSRTLRIEMSAEHMPTSFALDQVEWAVDYDYVFIGEGKYLLPVHSEALSCARATSQCTRNVIEFRNYKKFTADTSITFETDK
;
A
#
# COMPACT_ATOMS: atom_id res chain seq x y z
N MET A 1 -6.94 17.12 16.64
CA MET A 1 -6.47 15.77 17.00
C MET A 1 -5.59 15.86 18.25
N PRO A 2 -5.52 14.85 19.12
CA PRO A 2 -4.60 14.87 20.24
C PRO A 2 -3.14 14.94 19.74
N ALA A 3 -2.34 15.83 20.35
CA ALA A 3 -0.94 16.03 19.99
C ALA A 3 -0.08 14.84 20.46
N THR A 4 0.87 14.42 19.64
CA THR A 4 1.83 13.35 19.97
C THR A 4 3.01 13.85 20.81
N GLY A 5 3.23 15.17 20.84
CA GLY A 5 4.42 15.80 21.40
C GLY A 5 5.57 15.97 20.39
N ASP A 6 5.48 15.37 19.19
CA ASP A 6 6.39 15.68 18.07
C ASP A 6 5.62 16.45 16.98
N PRO A 7 5.95 17.73 16.74
CA PRO A 7 5.25 18.59 15.80
C PRO A 7 5.31 18.09 14.36
N ILE A 8 6.30 17.29 13.98
CA ILE A 8 6.40 16.71 12.63
C ILE A 8 5.37 15.61 12.45
N ILE A 9 5.19 14.74 13.43
CA ILE A 9 4.15 13.71 13.41
C ILE A 9 2.77 14.36 13.40
N ASP A 10 2.56 15.40 14.22
CA ASP A 10 1.27 16.10 14.26
C ASP A 10 0.92 16.75 12.90
N GLN A 11 1.91 17.40 12.25
CA GLN A 11 1.74 17.95 10.90
C GLN A 11 1.53 16.86 9.83
N ALA A 12 2.22 15.71 9.94
CA ALA A 12 2.03 14.58 9.05
C ALA A 12 0.62 13.99 9.18
N ARG A 13 0.08 13.92 10.40
CA ARG A 13 -1.32 13.55 10.67
C ARG A 13 -2.30 14.49 9.98
N GLU A 14 -2.14 15.78 10.19
CA GLU A 14 -2.99 16.79 9.54
C GLU A 14 -2.94 16.65 8.01
N ALA A 15 -1.74 16.51 7.43
CA ALA A 15 -1.56 16.34 5.99
C ALA A 15 -2.20 15.04 5.46
N ALA A 16 -2.16 13.94 6.22
CA ALA A 16 -2.75 12.66 5.85
C ALA A 16 -4.28 12.70 5.84
N PHE A 17 -4.88 13.37 6.82
CA PHE A 17 -6.35 13.47 6.89
C PHE A 17 -6.92 14.51 5.92
N ALA A 18 -6.19 15.59 5.64
CA ALA A 18 -6.57 16.56 4.60
C ALA A 18 -6.32 16.05 3.17
N PHE A 19 -5.64 14.92 3.03
CA PHE A 19 -5.22 14.39 1.72
C PHE A 19 -6.42 14.10 0.81
N SER A 20 -7.41 13.36 1.28
CA SER A 20 -8.60 12.99 0.50
C SER A 20 -9.50 14.20 0.18
N GLU A 21 -9.52 15.23 1.03
CA GLU A 21 -10.35 16.42 0.82
C GLU A 21 -9.84 17.31 -0.32
N THR A 22 -8.55 17.22 -0.64
CA THR A 22 -7.88 18.07 -1.63
C THR A 22 -7.71 17.40 -2.99
N LEU A 23 -7.95 16.10 -3.08
CA LEU A 23 -7.79 15.34 -4.33
C LEU A 23 -8.99 15.52 -5.25
N PRO A 24 -8.77 15.77 -6.55
CA PRO A 24 -9.85 15.63 -7.52
C PRO A 24 -10.19 14.14 -7.69
N ASN A 25 -11.39 13.83 -8.16
CA ASN A 25 -11.66 12.48 -8.64
C ASN A 25 -10.68 12.13 -9.76
N TYR A 26 -10.07 10.95 -9.71
CA TYR A 26 -9.07 10.51 -10.69
C TYR A 26 -9.19 9.03 -11.03
N VAL A 27 -8.54 8.65 -12.10
CA VAL A 27 -8.29 7.26 -12.46
C VAL A 27 -6.79 7.05 -12.65
N VAL A 28 -6.32 5.89 -12.23
CA VAL A 28 -4.93 5.46 -12.38
C VAL A 28 -4.87 4.04 -12.87
N LYS A 29 -3.87 3.72 -13.70
CA LYS A 29 -3.54 2.34 -14.07
C LYS A 29 -2.68 1.72 -12.98
N GLN A 30 -3.16 0.63 -12.40
CA GLN A 30 -2.42 -0.23 -11.50
C GLN A 30 -1.90 -1.45 -12.26
N TYR A 31 -0.61 -1.76 -12.10
CA TYR A 31 0.02 -2.98 -12.60
C TYR A 31 0.61 -3.74 -11.42
N THR A 32 0.10 -4.93 -11.16
CA THR A 32 0.57 -5.80 -10.08
C THR A 32 1.27 -7.00 -10.68
N THR A 33 2.60 -7.07 -10.55
CA THR A 33 3.36 -8.29 -10.87
C THR A 33 3.34 -9.19 -9.63
N ARG A 34 2.73 -10.36 -9.78
CA ARG A 34 2.63 -11.34 -8.69
C ARG A 34 3.74 -12.38 -8.83
N TYR A 35 4.46 -12.59 -7.72
CA TYR A 35 5.52 -13.58 -7.61
C TYR A 35 5.13 -14.64 -6.58
N ALA A 36 5.65 -15.84 -6.75
CA ALA A 36 5.62 -16.89 -5.73
C ALA A 36 6.99 -17.54 -5.61
N THR A 37 7.30 -18.06 -4.42
CA THR A 37 8.51 -18.85 -4.23
C THR A 37 8.31 -20.26 -4.75
N LEU A 38 9.35 -20.81 -5.38
CA LEU A 38 9.47 -22.23 -5.65
C LEU A 38 10.54 -22.83 -4.73
N ALA A 39 10.19 -23.93 -4.08
CA ALA A 39 11.17 -24.76 -3.39
C ALA A 39 12.11 -25.39 -4.42
N SER A 40 13.39 -24.99 -4.42
CA SER A 40 14.41 -25.67 -5.25
C SER A 40 15.03 -26.85 -4.51
N ARG A 41 15.44 -27.87 -5.26
CA ARG A 41 16.29 -28.94 -4.75
C ARG A 41 17.62 -28.33 -4.29
N GLY A 42 17.84 -28.21 -2.97
CA GLY A 42 19.04 -27.60 -2.39
C GLY A 42 18.82 -26.44 -1.44
N GLY A 43 17.55 -26.16 -1.06
CA GLY A 43 17.22 -25.19 0.03
C GLY A 43 17.31 -23.72 -0.36
N ARG A 44 17.59 -23.37 -1.62
CA ARG A 44 17.49 -22.00 -2.11
C ARG A 44 16.07 -21.71 -2.57
N THR A 45 15.46 -20.68 -2.01
CA THR A 45 14.17 -20.15 -2.45
C THR A 45 14.40 -19.21 -3.62
N THR A 46 13.73 -19.44 -4.74
CA THR A 46 13.75 -18.56 -5.92
C THR A 46 12.38 -17.97 -6.16
N TRP A 47 12.34 -16.68 -6.50
CA TRP A 47 11.12 -16.01 -6.92
C TRP A 47 10.82 -16.30 -8.39
N GLN A 48 9.58 -16.64 -8.67
CA GLN A 48 9.07 -16.75 -10.05
C GLN A 48 7.85 -15.87 -10.23
N THR A 49 7.80 -15.19 -11.38
CA THR A 49 6.60 -14.46 -11.78
C THR A 49 5.49 -15.44 -12.08
N ARG A 50 4.34 -15.22 -11.44
CA ARG A 50 3.11 -15.99 -11.71
C ARG A 50 2.33 -15.38 -12.85
N ASP A 51 2.03 -14.09 -12.73
CA ASP A 51 1.26 -13.32 -13.70
C ASP A 51 1.42 -11.82 -13.45
N VAL A 52 0.82 -11.03 -14.34
CA VAL A 52 0.67 -9.58 -14.21
C VAL A 52 -0.81 -9.27 -14.23
N VAL A 53 -1.29 -8.59 -13.20
CA VAL A 53 -2.66 -8.07 -13.12
C VAL A 53 -2.63 -6.59 -13.42
N SER A 54 -3.45 -6.13 -14.34
CA SER A 54 -3.70 -4.70 -14.56
C SER A 54 -5.13 -4.35 -14.20
N ALA A 55 -5.33 -3.16 -13.64
CA ALA A 55 -6.65 -2.64 -13.29
C ALA A 55 -6.69 -1.11 -13.48
N ASP A 56 -7.89 -0.59 -13.71
CA ASP A 56 -8.18 0.82 -13.53
C ASP A 56 -8.68 1.03 -12.12
N VAL A 57 -7.96 1.82 -11.32
CA VAL A 57 -8.40 2.24 -10.00
C VAL A 57 -9.01 3.63 -10.15
N ILE A 58 -10.28 3.75 -9.83
CA ILE A 58 -11.04 5.00 -9.86
C ILE A 58 -11.23 5.44 -8.42
N GLU A 59 -10.73 6.63 -8.12
CA GLU A 59 -10.99 7.33 -6.87
C GLU A 59 -12.12 8.34 -7.11
N GLU A 60 -13.24 8.12 -6.45
CA GLU A 60 -14.43 8.96 -6.55
C GLU A 60 -15.00 9.21 -5.16
N ASP A 61 -14.94 10.47 -4.72
CA ASP A 61 -15.46 10.92 -3.43
C ASP A 61 -14.94 10.10 -2.22
N GLY A 62 -13.63 9.80 -2.21
CA GLY A 62 -12.97 9.02 -1.15
C GLY A 62 -13.18 7.50 -1.24
N ASN A 63 -13.72 7.01 -2.37
CA ASN A 63 -13.98 5.59 -2.58
C ASN A 63 -13.18 5.02 -3.75
N GLU A 64 -12.42 3.98 -3.50
CA GLU A 64 -11.68 3.24 -4.52
C GLU A 64 -12.56 2.19 -5.20
N LYS A 65 -12.61 2.23 -6.53
CA LYS A 65 -13.33 1.26 -7.37
C LYS A 65 -12.36 0.66 -8.38
N TYR A 66 -12.31 -0.66 -8.46
CA TYR A 66 -11.48 -1.39 -9.42
C TYR A 66 -12.31 -1.79 -10.63
N LYS A 67 -11.86 -1.41 -11.84
CA LYS A 67 -12.50 -1.75 -13.12
C LYS A 67 -11.46 -2.29 -14.10
N ASN A 68 -11.95 -2.87 -15.20
CA ASN A 68 -11.13 -3.35 -16.32
C ASN A 68 -9.97 -4.25 -15.86
N ILE A 69 -10.24 -5.14 -14.89
CA ILE A 69 -9.22 -6.05 -14.35
C ILE A 69 -8.86 -7.07 -15.42
N LEU A 70 -7.56 -7.19 -15.72
CA LEU A 70 -7.01 -8.16 -16.66
C LEU A 70 -5.88 -8.94 -16.00
N VAL A 71 -5.82 -10.23 -16.26
CA VAL A 71 -4.69 -11.11 -15.86
C VAL A 71 -3.95 -11.53 -17.13
N ASN A 72 -2.67 -11.14 -17.25
CA ASN A 72 -1.86 -11.32 -18.47
C ASN A 72 -2.60 -10.79 -19.72
N GLY A 73 -3.26 -9.64 -19.61
CA GLY A 73 -3.99 -8.99 -20.69
C GLY A 73 -5.35 -9.60 -21.05
N LYS A 74 -5.87 -10.56 -20.26
CA LYS A 74 -7.15 -11.24 -20.49
C LYS A 74 -8.09 -11.06 -19.29
N PRO A 75 -9.40 -11.01 -19.49
CA PRO A 75 -10.36 -11.01 -18.39
C PRO A 75 -10.12 -12.19 -17.44
N PRO A 76 -10.20 -11.98 -16.11
CA PRO A 76 -9.98 -13.04 -15.15
C PRO A 76 -11.11 -14.10 -15.23
N VAL A 77 -10.76 -15.36 -15.01
CA VAL A 77 -11.72 -16.48 -15.01
C VAL A 77 -12.54 -16.51 -13.72
N GLN A 78 -12.00 -15.96 -12.64
CA GLN A 78 -12.63 -15.87 -11.31
C GLN A 78 -12.29 -14.53 -10.67
N ASP A 79 -12.92 -14.20 -9.56
CA ASP A 79 -12.63 -13.03 -8.76
C ASP A 79 -11.12 -12.94 -8.47
N ILE A 80 -10.54 -11.75 -8.65
CA ILE A 80 -9.11 -11.52 -8.52
C ILE A 80 -8.61 -11.88 -7.12
N GLU A 81 -9.41 -11.62 -6.09
CA GLU A 81 -9.08 -11.95 -4.69
C GLU A 81 -9.00 -13.47 -4.44
N LYS A 82 -9.71 -14.26 -5.25
CA LYS A 82 -9.67 -15.74 -5.21
C LYS A 82 -8.60 -16.34 -6.11
N SER A 83 -7.98 -15.52 -6.98
CA SER A 83 -6.99 -15.97 -7.95
C SER A 83 -5.56 -15.95 -7.43
N GLY A 84 -5.31 -15.40 -6.22
CA GLY A 84 -3.98 -15.27 -5.63
C GLY A 84 -3.88 -14.09 -4.67
N SER A 85 -2.65 -13.72 -4.29
CA SER A 85 -2.41 -12.60 -3.41
C SER A 85 -2.89 -11.29 -4.06
N TRP A 86 -3.60 -10.48 -3.29
CA TRP A 86 -4.11 -9.18 -3.69
C TRP A 86 -3.95 -8.18 -2.53
N SER A 87 -3.58 -6.95 -2.81
CA SER A 87 -3.41 -5.87 -1.84
C SER A 87 -4.34 -4.70 -2.18
N ARG A 88 -4.76 -3.96 -1.18
CA ARG A 88 -5.56 -2.74 -1.26
C ARG A 88 -5.14 -1.76 -0.17
N GLY A 89 -5.49 -0.49 -0.33
CA GLY A 89 -5.29 0.53 0.69
C GLY A 89 -4.06 1.39 0.49
N GLU A 90 -3.41 1.28 -0.67
CA GLU A 90 -2.20 2.01 -1.00
C GLU A 90 -2.42 3.53 -1.08
N PHE A 91 -3.62 3.98 -1.38
CA PHE A 91 -3.90 5.41 -1.58
C PHE A 91 -4.04 6.17 -0.27
N SER A 92 -5.10 5.97 0.49
CA SER A 92 -5.34 6.73 1.72
C SER A 92 -5.49 5.88 2.96
N SER A 93 -6.02 4.65 2.82
CA SER A 93 -6.41 3.83 3.97
C SER A 93 -5.24 3.50 4.90
N MET A 94 -4.10 3.04 4.36
CA MET A 94 -2.94 2.69 5.18
C MET A 94 -2.19 3.92 5.68
N LEU A 95 -2.19 5.02 4.91
CA LEU A 95 -1.64 6.29 5.37
C LEU A 95 -2.40 6.80 6.60
N GLN A 96 -3.73 6.77 6.54
CA GLN A 96 -4.60 7.15 7.64
C GLN A 96 -4.49 6.16 8.80
N GLU A 97 -4.39 4.85 8.54
CA GLU A 97 -4.20 3.83 9.57
C GLU A 97 -2.98 4.16 10.44
N VAL A 98 -1.78 4.28 9.84
CA VAL A 98 -0.53 4.50 10.58
C VAL A 98 -0.54 5.83 11.34
N LEU A 99 -1.13 6.89 10.77
CA LEU A 99 -1.15 8.23 11.34
C LEU A 99 -2.40 8.52 12.19
N SER A 100 -3.39 7.62 12.24
CA SER A 100 -4.59 7.79 13.04
C SER A 100 -4.28 7.92 14.54
N PRO A 101 -4.90 8.86 15.25
CA PRO A 101 -4.85 8.85 16.71
C PRO A 101 -5.45 7.59 17.33
N LEU A 102 -6.36 6.91 16.64
CA LEU A 102 -7.05 5.71 17.13
C LEU A 102 -6.11 4.49 17.22
N THR A 103 -5.09 4.42 16.37
CA THR A 103 -4.09 3.35 16.42
C THR A 103 -3.11 3.50 17.58
N ASN A 104 -3.05 4.70 18.18
CA ASN A 104 -2.11 5.02 19.25
C ASN A 104 -0.68 4.58 18.92
N ALA A 105 -0.26 4.78 17.65
CA ALA A 105 1.08 4.41 17.18
C ALA A 105 2.16 5.11 18.02
N ASP A 106 3.11 4.33 18.53
CA ASP A 106 4.30 4.81 19.21
C ASP A 106 5.39 5.12 18.20
N PHE A 107 5.63 6.43 17.93
CA PHE A 107 6.66 6.88 17.00
C PHE A 107 7.97 7.18 17.76
N HIS A 108 9.06 6.56 17.32
CA HIS A 108 10.36 6.70 17.96
C HIS A 108 11.52 6.65 16.94
N GLY A 109 12.76 6.74 17.40
CA GLY A 109 13.95 6.54 16.57
C GLY A 109 14.12 7.56 15.45
N LYS A 110 13.63 8.81 15.64
CA LYS A 110 13.75 9.90 14.67
C LYS A 110 15.16 10.09 14.16
N ARG A 111 15.36 10.03 12.84
CA ARG A 111 16.66 10.27 12.20
C ARG A 111 16.50 10.92 10.83
N ALA A 112 17.54 11.65 10.42
CA ALA A 112 17.60 12.20 9.07
C ALA A 112 17.75 11.07 8.04
N ALA A 113 17.05 11.18 6.93
CA ALA A 113 17.06 10.23 5.82
C ALA A 113 16.93 10.97 4.48
N THR A 114 17.19 10.25 3.40
CA THR A 114 16.88 10.69 2.03
C THR A 114 16.12 9.58 1.34
N ILE A 115 15.01 9.90 0.71
CA ILE A 115 14.21 8.97 -0.06
C ILE A 115 13.65 9.68 -1.30
N LEU A 116 13.61 9.00 -2.45
CA LEU A 116 13.14 9.58 -3.73
C LEU A 116 13.79 10.94 -4.04
N ASN A 117 15.10 11.09 -3.72
CA ASN A 117 15.88 12.32 -3.83
C ASN A 117 15.36 13.50 -2.97
N ARG A 118 14.58 13.25 -1.95
CA ARG A 118 14.05 14.25 -1.00
C ARG A 118 14.60 14.03 0.40
N ALA A 119 14.91 15.14 1.09
CA ALA A 119 15.30 15.08 2.48
C ALA A 119 14.09 14.77 3.37
N ALA A 120 14.21 13.76 4.21
CA ALA A 120 13.15 13.28 5.07
C ALA A 120 13.62 13.10 6.52
N PHE A 121 12.66 12.99 7.42
CA PHE A 121 12.83 12.32 8.70
C PHE A 121 12.27 10.91 8.58
N ARG A 122 13.03 9.90 9.01
CA ARG A 122 12.53 8.57 9.24
C ARG A 122 12.22 8.40 10.71
N TYR A 123 11.05 7.87 10.99
CA TYR A 123 10.64 7.38 12.30
C TYR A 123 10.41 5.88 12.21
N ASP A 124 10.72 5.17 13.26
CA ASP A 124 10.20 3.82 13.49
C ASP A 124 8.90 3.94 14.28
N PHE A 125 7.98 3.00 14.12
CA PHE A 125 6.71 3.01 14.84
C PHE A 125 6.26 1.59 15.19
N THR A 126 5.42 1.50 16.23
CA THR A 126 4.75 0.26 16.65
C THR A 126 3.28 0.54 16.94
N VAL A 127 2.40 -0.35 16.49
CA VAL A 127 0.97 -0.35 16.82
C VAL A 127 0.62 -1.68 17.46
N GLU A 128 0.12 -1.60 18.69
CA GLU A 128 -0.32 -2.77 19.43
C GLU A 128 -1.58 -3.39 18.80
N GLN A 129 -1.68 -4.70 18.86
CA GLN A 129 -2.76 -5.48 18.23
C GLN A 129 -4.18 -4.95 18.54
N PRO A 130 -4.55 -4.56 19.78
CA PRO A 130 -5.90 -4.05 20.07
C PRO A 130 -6.25 -2.73 19.37
N ASN A 131 -5.25 -2.00 18.91
CA ASN A 131 -5.40 -0.70 18.24
C ASN A 131 -5.25 -0.80 16.71
N SER A 132 -4.94 -1.98 16.20
CA SER A 132 -4.73 -2.22 14.77
C SER A 132 -6.07 -2.39 14.05
N HIS A 133 -6.17 -1.76 12.88
CA HIS A 133 -7.25 -1.96 11.91
C HIS A 133 -6.71 -2.51 10.59
N TRP A 134 -5.43 -2.94 10.58
CA TRP A 134 -4.84 -3.59 9.41
C TRP A 134 -5.38 -5.00 9.22
N HIS A 135 -6.18 -5.19 8.20
CA HIS A 135 -6.78 -6.48 7.88
C HIS A 135 -5.86 -7.36 7.04
N VAL A 136 -5.50 -8.52 7.56
CA VAL A 136 -4.84 -9.60 6.82
C VAL A 136 -5.84 -10.73 6.64
N ALA A 137 -6.11 -11.13 5.41
CA ALA A 137 -7.10 -12.16 5.09
C ALA A 137 -6.48 -13.31 4.30
N VAL A 138 -6.90 -14.54 4.59
CA VAL A 138 -6.62 -15.75 3.81
C VAL A 138 -7.89 -16.55 3.72
N GLU A 139 -8.39 -16.74 2.49
CA GLU A 139 -9.70 -17.37 2.24
C GLU A 139 -10.82 -16.63 2.99
N GLU A 140 -11.56 -17.32 3.85
CA GLU A 140 -12.67 -16.76 4.64
C GLU A 140 -12.23 -16.30 6.05
N ARG A 141 -10.94 -16.38 6.37
CA ARG A 141 -10.39 -16.02 7.67
C ARG A 141 -9.66 -14.68 7.59
N SER A 142 -9.94 -13.78 8.52
CA SER A 142 -9.22 -12.52 8.66
C SER A 142 -8.66 -12.36 10.07
N TYR A 143 -7.58 -11.59 10.17
CA TYR A 143 -6.96 -11.21 11.42
C TYR A 143 -6.42 -9.79 11.33
N MET A 144 -6.46 -9.06 12.43
CA MET A 144 -5.86 -7.74 12.57
C MET A 144 -4.64 -7.86 13.50
N PRO A 145 -3.43 -8.02 12.95
CA PRO A 145 -2.21 -8.12 13.77
C PRO A 145 -1.81 -6.77 14.34
N GLY A 146 -1.09 -6.75 15.46
CA GLY A 146 -0.19 -5.64 15.76
C GLY A 146 0.87 -5.55 14.68
N TYR A 147 1.50 -4.39 14.51
CA TYR A 147 2.49 -4.19 13.47
C TYR A 147 3.55 -3.16 13.89
N SER A 148 4.73 -3.31 13.35
CA SER A 148 5.82 -2.34 13.46
C SER A 148 6.34 -1.96 12.10
N GLY A 149 7.01 -0.82 12.01
CA GLY A 149 7.53 -0.38 10.73
C GLY A 149 8.28 0.93 10.79
N SER A 150 8.37 1.58 9.63
CA SER A 150 9.01 2.89 9.49
C SER A 150 8.20 3.78 8.56
N ILE A 151 8.24 5.08 8.85
CA ILE A 151 7.62 6.13 8.05
C ILE A 151 8.65 7.20 7.71
N TRP A 152 8.64 7.65 6.45
CA TRP A 152 9.48 8.75 5.99
C TRP A 152 8.61 9.97 5.74
N ILE A 153 8.92 11.04 6.46
CA ILE A 153 8.20 12.31 6.41
C ILE A 153 9.09 13.36 5.79
N ASP A 154 8.61 14.00 4.72
CA ASP A 154 9.32 15.06 4.01
C ASP A 154 9.63 16.24 4.94
N LYS A 155 10.88 16.71 4.94
CA LYS A 155 11.31 17.85 5.76
C LYS A 155 10.72 19.19 5.32
N GLU A 156 10.31 19.31 4.06
CA GLU A 156 9.83 20.55 3.49
C GLU A 156 8.36 20.83 3.82
N ASN A 157 7.53 19.76 3.82
CA ASN A 157 6.08 19.93 3.91
C ASN A 157 5.37 18.92 4.83
N SER A 158 6.13 18.13 5.58
CA SER A 158 5.64 17.12 6.53
C SER A 158 4.71 16.06 5.92
N ARG A 159 4.77 15.85 4.60
CA ARG A 159 4.00 14.79 3.94
C ARG A 159 4.75 13.46 3.96
N THR A 160 4.01 12.37 4.02
CA THR A 160 4.57 11.03 4.02
C THR A 160 5.05 10.63 2.62
N LEU A 161 6.33 10.24 2.52
CA LEU A 161 6.96 9.80 1.27
C LEU A 161 7.02 8.26 1.16
N ARG A 162 7.09 7.55 2.29
CA ARG A 162 7.10 6.09 2.34
C ARG A 162 6.56 5.60 3.67
N ILE A 163 5.87 4.48 3.62
CA ILE A 163 5.55 3.65 4.77
C ILE A 163 6.02 2.23 4.45
N GLU A 164 6.61 1.57 5.41
CA GLU A 164 6.83 0.12 5.40
C GLU A 164 6.43 -0.45 6.75
N MET A 165 5.84 -1.63 6.75
CA MET A 165 5.39 -2.26 7.98
C MET A 165 5.37 -3.79 7.87
N SER A 166 5.47 -4.43 9.04
CA SER A 166 5.50 -5.87 9.21
C SER A 166 4.53 -6.27 10.31
N ALA A 167 3.74 -7.32 10.07
CA ALA A 167 2.83 -7.85 11.06
C ALA A 167 3.60 -8.50 12.21
N GLU A 168 3.17 -8.19 13.42
CA GLU A 168 3.76 -8.73 14.65
C GLU A 168 2.87 -9.83 15.25
N HIS A 169 3.49 -10.82 15.84
CA HIS A 169 2.83 -11.86 16.65
C HIS A 169 1.63 -12.54 15.97
N MET A 170 1.79 -12.94 14.69
CA MET A 170 0.76 -13.68 13.97
C MET A 170 0.38 -14.97 14.72
N PRO A 171 -0.94 -15.20 15.01
CA PRO A 171 -1.37 -16.37 15.77
C PRO A 171 -0.94 -17.69 15.13
N THR A 172 -0.55 -18.66 15.92
CA THR A 172 -0.14 -19.99 15.42
C THR A 172 -1.26 -20.71 14.66
N SER A 173 -2.51 -20.35 14.91
CA SER A 173 -3.69 -20.87 14.21
C SER A 173 -3.98 -20.17 12.88
N PHE A 174 -3.27 -19.06 12.53
CA PHE A 174 -3.44 -18.37 11.28
C PHE A 174 -2.50 -18.95 10.21
N ALA A 175 -2.95 -18.98 8.96
CA ALA A 175 -2.24 -19.63 7.87
C ALA A 175 -0.94 -18.93 7.44
N LEU A 176 -0.78 -17.64 7.77
CA LEU A 176 0.42 -16.86 7.50
C LEU A 176 1.20 -16.63 8.81
N ASP A 177 2.53 -16.58 8.71
CA ASP A 177 3.42 -16.20 9.82
C ASP A 177 4.27 -14.97 9.52
N GLN A 178 4.35 -14.55 8.27
CA GLN A 178 5.00 -13.31 7.84
C GLN A 178 4.08 -12.56 6.88
N VAL A 179 3.85 -11.28 7.17
CA VAL A 179 3.13 -10.36 6.28
C VAL A 179 3.83 -9.02 6.36
N GLU A 180 4.24 -8.50 5.21
CA GLU A 180 4.91 -7.22 5.07
C GLU A 180 4.24 -6.39 3.99
N TRP A 181 4.28 -5.08 4.15
CA TRP A 181 3.71 -4.15 3.21
C TRP A 181 4.53 -2.85 3.17
N ALA A 182 4.67 -2.27 1.99
CA ALA A 182 5.33 -0.99 1.80
C ALA A 182 4.69 -0.21 0.67
N VAL A 183 4.71 1.12 0.76
CA VAL A 183 4.26 2.04 -0.29
C VAL A 183 5.17 3.26 -0.37
N ASP A 184 5.48 3.66 -1.60
CA ASP A 184 6.18 4.90 -1.93
C ASP A 184 5.20 5.89 -2.55
N TYR A 185 5.23 7.13 -2.05
CA TYR A 185 4.45 8.25 -2.57
C TYR A 185 5.39 9.25 -3.27
N ASP A 186 5.01 9.68 -4.46
CA ASP A 186 5.71 10.74 -5.18
C ASP A 186 4.71 11.72 -5.80
N TYR A 187 5.23 12.85 -6.25
CA TYR A 187 4.41 13.88 -6.87
C TYR A 187 4.06 13.52 -8.31
N VAL A 188 2.77 13.37 -8.57
CA VAL A 188 2.20 13.13 -9.88
C VAL A 188 1.31 14.29 -10.31
N PHE A 189 1.11 14.44 -11.62
CA PHE A 189 0.22 15.45 -12.18
C PHE A 189 -1.15 14.85 -12.50
N ILE A 190 -2.22 15.56 -12.09
CA ILE A 190 -3.60 15.28 -12.50
C ILE A 190 -4.15 16.58 -13.10
N GLY A 191 -4.25 16.65 -14.43
CA GLY A 191 -4.46 17.92 -15.12
C GLY A 191 -3.33 18.90 -14.85
N GLU A 192 -3.63 20.09 -14.38
CA GLU A 192 -2.65 21.12 -14.01
C GLU A 192 -2.17 21.01 -12.55
N GLY A 193 -2.84 20.21 -11.73
CA GLY A 193 -2.53 20.03 -10.30
C GLY A 193 -1.42 19.00 -10.07
N LYS A 194 -0.63 19.22 -9.01
CA LYS A 194 0.44 18.34 -8.56
C LYS A 194 0.08 17.76 -7.18
N TYR A 195 0.00 16.44 -7.09
CA TYR A 195 -0.48 15.71 -5.92
C TYR A 195 0.53 14.63 -5.51
N LEU A 196 0.67 14.39 -4.20
CA LEU A 196 1.50 13.32 -3.68
C LEU A 196 0.66 12.05 -3.62
N LEU A 197 0.92 11.08 -4.48
CA LEU A 197 0.13 9.86 -4.65
C LEU A 197 1.04 8.63 -4.70
N PRO A 198 0.53 7.41 -4.42
CA PRO A 198 1.32 6.20 -4.50
C PRO A 198 1.85 6.00 -5.93
N VAL A 199 3.12 5.67 -6.03
CA VAL A 199 3.77 5.34 -7.32
C VAL A 199 4.26 3.91 -7.36
N HIS A 200 4.55 3.33 -6.19
CA HIS A 200 5.02 1.96 -6.04
C HIS A 200 4.54 1.38 -4.71
N SER A 201 4.21 0.10 -4.69
CA SER A 201 3.89 -0.65 -3.47
C SER A 201 4.38 -2.08 -3.56
N GLU A 202 4.69 -2.67 -2.41
CA GLU A 202 5.04 -4.08 -2.29
C GLU A 202 4.25 -4.72 -1.15
N ALA A 203 3.76 -5.93 -1.37
CA ALA A 203 3.14 -6.75 -0.34
C ALA A 203 3.74 -8.16 -0.38
N LEU A 204 4.17 -8.66 0.77
CA LEU A 204 4.74 -9.99 0.93
C LEU A 204 3.94 -10.77 1.97
N SER A 205 3.68 -12.03 1.70
CA SER A 205 3.14 -12.95 2.69
C SER A 205 3.74 -14.33 2.56
N CYS A 206 4.01 -15.00 3.70
CA CYS A 206 4.55 -16.35 3.74
C CYS A 206 3.61 -17.27 4.50
N ALA A 207 3.37 -18.45 3.92
CA ALA A 207 2.55 -19.48 4.53
C ALA A 207 3.30 -20.15 5.67
N ARG A 208 2.62 -20.25 6.81
CA ARG A 208 3.15 -20.82 8.05
C ARG A 208 3.76 -22.19 7.86
N ALA A 209 4.92 -22.41 8.48
CA ALA A 209 5.65 -23.68 8.49
C ALA A 209 6.00 -24.22 7.08
N THR A 210 6.07 -23.35 6.09
CA THR A 210 6.48 -23.69 4.73
C THR A 210 7.53 -22.73 4.21
N SER A 211 8.08 -22.99 3.02
CA SER A 211 8.91 -22.04 2.28
C SER A 211 8.11 -21.29 1.19
N GLN A 212 6.78 -21.36 1.26
CA GLN A 212 5.91 -20.74 0.27
C GLN A 212 5.59 -19.31 0.65
N CYS A 213 6.11 -18.38 -0.14
CA CYS A 213 5.80 -16.96 -0.04
C CYS A 213 5.22 -16.44 -1.34
N THR A 214 4.41 -15.40 -1.24
CA THR A 214 3.93 -14.60 -2.36
C THR A 214 4.40 -13.16 -2.18
N ARG A 215 4.70 -12.49 -3.29
CA ARG A 215 5.06 -11.08 -3.32
C ARG A 215 4.34 -10.41 -4.47
N ASN A 216 3.68 -9.30 -4.18
CA ASN A 216 3.11 -8.40 -5.16
C ASN A 216 4.03 -7.17 -5.28
N VAL A 217 4.40 -6.82 -6.50
CA VAL A 217 5.05 -5.55 -6.82
C VAL A 217 4.06 -4.75 -7.64
N ILE A 218 3.68 -3.59 -7.14
CA ILE A 218 2.58 -2.78 -7.66
C ILE A 218 3.14 -1.46 -8.16
N GLU A 219 2.82 -1.11 -9.40
CA GLU A 219 3.17 0.15 -10.04
C GLU A 219 1.89 0.92 -10.37
N PHE A 220 1.86 2.20 -10.02
CA PHE A 220 0.76 3.11 -10.34
C PHE A 220 1.21 4.10 -11.41
N ARG A 221 0.51 4.12 -12.55
CA ARG A 221 0.89 4.91 -13.72
C ARG A 221 -0.30 5.61 -14.35
N ASN A 222 -0.03 6.68 -15.09
CA ASN A 222 -1.04 7.36 -15.90
C ASN A 222 -2.22 7.90 -15.09
N TYR A 223 -1.92 8.64 -14.02
CA TYR A 223 -2.94 9.39 -13.28
C TYR A 223 -3.64 10.39 -14.19
N LYS A 224 -4.97 10.36 -14.21
CA LYS A 224 -5.81 11.26 -15.01
C LYS A 224 -7.00 11.73 -14.20
N LYS A 225 -7.47 12.97 -14.44
CA LYS A 225 -8.71 13.46 -13.85
C LYS A 225 -9.88 12.63 -14.34
N PHE A 226 -10.74 12.22 -13.43
CA PHE A 226 -11.96 11.48 -13.71
C PHE A 226 -13.16 12.43 -13.55
N THR A 227 -14.05 12.43 -14.55
CA THR A 227 -15.38 13.06 -14.47
C THR A 227 -16.39 12.01 -14.87
N ALA A 228 -17.55 11.96 -14.22
CA ALA A 228 -18.58 10.94 -14.44
C ALA A 228 -19.05 10.86 -15.91
N ASP A 229 -18.90 11.95 -16.67
CA ASP A 229 -19.28 12.05 -18.08
C ASP A 229 -18.18 11.57 -19.06
N THR A 230 -17.03 11.14 -18.56
CA THR A 230 -15.89 10.76 -19.42
C THR A 230 -15.83 9.23 -19.57
N SER A 231 -16.20 8.71 -20.74
CA SER A 231 -15.83 7.35 -21.12
C SER A 231 -14.31 7.31 -21.37
N ILE A 232 -13.56 6.65 -20.48
CA ILE A 232 -12.10 6.60 -20.59
C ILE A 232 -11.73 5.47 -21.55
N THR A 233 -11.31 5.84 -22.76
CA THR A 233 -10.66 4.94 -23.71
C THR A 233 -9.15 5.06 -23.49
N PHE A 234 -8.51 4.03 -22.97
CA PHE A 234 -7.06 3.94 -22.98
C PHE A 234 -6.61 3.37 -24.33
N GLU A 235 -5.80 4.14 -25.07
CA GLU A 235 -5.11 3.58 -26.23
C GLU A 235 -4.18 2.45 -25.74
N THR A 236 -4.34 1.28 -26.32
CA THR A 236 -3.40 0.17 -26.17
C THR A 236 -2.15 0.55 -26.95
N ASP A 237 -1.07 0.92 -26.25
CA ASP A 237 0.26 1.02 -26.84
C ASP A 237 0.59 -0.32 -27.51
N LYS A 238 0.88 -0.27 -28.81
CA LYS A 238 1.31 -1.40 -29.63
C LYS A 238 2.77 -1.74 -29.38
#